data_d12cb3e27f3b0649961de31fa8f4ce21
#
_entry.id   d12cb3e27f3b0649961de31fa8f4ce21
#
_cell.length_a   1.000
_cell.length_b   1.000
_cell.length_c   1.000
_cell.angle_alpha   90.00
_cell.angle_beta   90.00
_cell.angle_gamma   90.00
#
_symmetry.space_group_name_H-M   'P 1'
#
loop_
_entity.id
_entity.type
_entity.pdbx_description
1 polymer ?
#
loop_
_entity_poly.entity_id
_entity_poly.type
_entity_poly.pdbx_seq_one_letter_code
_entity_poly.pdbx_strand_id
1 'polypeptide(L)'
;MTRVENLVTLAERMLRDYDIHDPGTAFAEGLDLSIAEAYGVQGHVAHLREARGEWLAGYKIGCVCRGNQRRHGLSHPVYGRLWSTEQYSDDVTLSPDDFANLAIEGEFAVTLRHDIEPGDASISIIAAAVDRVFTVIELHNLVLRSDSRGPELIANNAIHAGVIRSSGTTPPATATCTDLSVECDGRTVGCWSGRRWPDDVLQEVPWLVGELDKAGLRLRRGHTILTGAWGPPLPLAGRPSTADTEPPLARDDLADEDPQEVGRVEVV
;
A
#
# COMPACT_ATOMS: atom_id res chain seq x y z
N MET A 1 -25.96 -20.59 -6.93
CA MET A 1 -25.25 -19.61 -6.09
C MET A 1 -25.60 -18.22 -6.59
N THR A 2 -25.95 -17.32 -5.71
CA THR A 2 -26.14 -15.91 -6.06
C THR A 2 -24.77 -15.25 -6.30
N ARG A 3 -24.75 -14.08 -6.95
CA ARG A 3 -23.50 -13.33 -7.21
C ARG A 3 -22.80 -12.94 -5.91
N VAL A 4 -23.54 -12.66 -4.84
CA VAL A 4 -23.02 -12.33 -3.51
C VAL A 4 -22.37 -13.54 -2.84
N GLU A 5 -23.02 -14.73 -2.90
CA GLU A 5 -22.43 -15.98 -2.39
C GLU A 5 -21.10 -16.29 -3.08
N ASN A 6 -20.98 -15.96 -4.37
CA ASN A 6 -19.72 -16.14 -5.10
C ASN A 6 -18.59 -15.21 -4.57
N LEU A 7 -18.92 -13.95 -4.19
CA LEU A 7 -17.91 -13.03 -3.65
C LEU A 7 -17.44 -13.42 -2.25
N VAL A 8 -18.31 -13.97 -1.40
CA VAL A 8 -17.93 -14.50 -0.08
C VAL A 8 -16.98 -15.69 -0.22
N THR A 9 -17.34 -16.68 -1.04
CA THR A 9 -16.48 -17.85 -1.30
C THR A 9 -15.15 -17.45 -1.93
N LEU A 10 -15.16 -16.45 -2.81
CA LEU A 10 -13.93 -15.90 -3.39
C LEU A 10 -13.06 -15.23 -2.31
N ALA A 11 -13.65 -14.45 -1.42
CA ALA A 11 -12.92 -13.80 -0.33
C ALA A 11 -12.28 -14.82 0.63
N GLU A 12 -13.00 -15.91 0.96
CA GLU A 12 -12.46 -17.03 1.75
C GLU A 12 -11.27 -17.70 1.05
N ARG A 13 -11.34 -17.88 -0.27
CA ARG A 13 -10.22 -18.39 -1.06
C ARG A 13 -9.05 -17.43 -1.03
N MET A 14 -9.26 -16.15 -1.35
CA MET A 14 -8.19 -15.16 -1.41
C MET A 14 -7.49 -14.97 -0.08
N LEU A 15 -8.22 -15.05 1.05
CA LEU A 15 -7.60 -14.99 2.37
C LEU A 15 -6.75 -16.24 2.65
N ARG A 16 -7.21 -17.44 2.30
CA ARG A 16 -6.40 -18.67 2.42
C ARG A 16 -5.13 -18.60 1.58
N ASP A 17 -5.26 -18.14 0.32
CA ASP A 17 -4.13 -18.00 -0.60
C ASP A 17 -3.11 -16.98 -0.05
N TYR A 18 -3.59 -15.89 0.56
CA TYR A 18 -2.74 -14.93 1.27
C TYR A 18 -2.02 -15.57 2.46
N ASP A 19 -2.73 -16.32 3.30
CA ASP A 19 -2.18 -16.96 4.51
C ASP A 19 -1.10 -18.02 4.20
N ILE A 20 -1.15 -18.64 3.01
CA ILE A 20 -0.13 -19.59 2.55
C ILE A 20 0.93 -18.95 1.64
N HIS A 21 0.99 -17.63 1.58
CA HIS A 21 1.92 -16.84 0.78
C HIS A 21 1.84 -17.10 -0.75
N ASP A 22 0.63 -17.42 -1.24
CA ASP A 22 0.34 -17.62 -2.66
C ASP A 22 -0.91 -16.84 -3.13
N PRO A 23 -1.00 -15.52 -2.88
CA PRO A 23 -2.12 -14.71 -3.32
C PRO A 23 -2.15 -14.54 -4.85
N GLY A 24 -3.31 -14.15 -5.38
CA GLY A 24 -3.49 -13.85 -6.82
C GLY A 24 -3.88 -15.04 -7.68
N THR A 25 -3.94 -16.26 -7.15
CA THR A 25 -4.22 -17.49 -7.91
C THR A 25 -5.56 -17.43 -8.66
N ALA A 26 -6.60 -16.85 -8.06
CA ALA A 26 -7.91 -16.73 -8.69
C ALA A 26 -7.87 -15.92 -9.99
N PHE A 27 -7.07 -14.85 -10.03
CA PHE A 27 -6.89 -14.04 -11.23
C PHE A 27 -6.04 -14.75 -12.27
N ALA A 28 -5.05 -15.55 -11.87
CA ALA A 28 -4.29 -16.40 -12.77
C ALA A 28 -5.18 -17.43 -13.49
N GLU A 29 -6.27 -17.86 -12.85
CA GLU A 29 -7.28 -18.76 -13.43
C GLU A 29 -8.33 -18.04 -14.32
N GLY A 30 -8.17 -16.73 -14.54
CA GLY A 30 -9.03 -15.95 -15.43
C GLY A 30 -10.22 -15.28 -14.74
N LEU A 31 -10.17 -15.09 -13.41
CA LEU A 31 -11.18 -14.29 -12.71
C LEU A 31 -11.21 -12.86 -13.28
N ASP A 32 -12.42 -12.37 -13.54
CA ASP A 32 -12.68 -10.99 -13.95
C ASP A 32 -13.72 -10.37 -13.02
N LEU A 33 -13.42 -9.18 -12.50
CA LEU A 33 -14.26 -8.43 -11.57
C LEU A 33 -14.39 -6.98 -12.04
N SER A 34 -15.54 -6.37 -11.75
CA SER A 34 -15.67 -4.93 -11.75
C SER A 34 -14.96 -4.31 -10.53
N ILE A 35 -14.67 -3.01 -10.57
CA ILE A 35 -14.10 -2.26 -9.41
C ILE A 35 -14.97 -2.42 -8.16
N ALA A 36 -16.30 -2.33 -8.31
CA ALA A 36 -17.23 -2.48 -7.19
C ALA A 36 -17.18 -3.88 -6.58
N GLU A 37 -17.10 -4.93 -7.40
CA GLU A 37 -16.94 -6.31 -6.92
C GLU A 37 -15.60 -6.54 -6.24
N ALA A 38 -14.53 -5.97 -6.77
CA ALA A 38 -13.20 -6.05 -6.16
C ALA A 38 -13.16 -5.43 -4.76
N TYR A 39 -13.75 -4.25 -4.57
CA TYR A 39 -13.93 -3.68 -3.23
C TYR A 39 -14.89 -4.49 -2.36
N GLY A 40 -15.91 -5.13 -2.94
CA GLY A 40 -16.79 -6.08 -2.24
C GLY A 40 -16.02 -7.27 -1.69
N VAL A 41 -15.16 -7.90 -2.51
CA VAL A 41 -14.26 -8.99 -2.09
C VAL A 41 -13.32 -8.51 -0.99
N GLN A 42 -12.64 -7.36 -1.18
CA GLN A 42 -11.76 -6.77 -0.18
C GLN A 42 -12.50 -6.52 1.16
N GLY A 43 -13.77 -6.10 1.11
CA GLY A 43 -14.62 -5.92 2.28
C GLY A 43 -14.97 -7.26 2.97
N HIS A 44 -15.26 -8.32 2.21
CA HIS A 44 -15.49 -9.65 2.79
C HIS A 44 -14.22 -10.24 3.41
N VAL A 45 -13.06 -10.07 2.78
CA VAL A 45 -11.76 -10.45 3.39
C VAL A 45 -11.55 -9.70 4.70
N ALA A 46 -11.90 -8.40 4.76
CA ALA A 46 -11.80 -7.62 5.98
C ALA A 46 -12.66 -8.22 7.12
N HIS A 47 -13.90 -8.58 6.86
CA HIS A 47 -14.77 -9.24 7.85
C HIS A 47 -14.21 -10.58 8.35
N LEU A 48 -13.59 -11.37 7.46
CA LEU A 48 -12.95 -12.64 7.84
C LEU A 48 -11.74 -12.38 8.74
N ARG A 49 -10.93 -11.37 8.46
CA ARG A 49 -9.77 -10.98 9.28
C ARG A 49 -10.24 -10.46 10.66
N GLU A 50 -11.26 -9.63 10.70
CA GLU A 50 -11.86 -9.17 11.97
C GLU A 50 -12.42 -10.33 12.80
N ALA A 51 -13.10 -11.29 12.15
CA ALA A 51 -13.66 -12.48 12.82
C ALA A 51 -12.59 -13.38 13.46
N ARG A 52 -11.35 -13.37 12.97
CA ARG A 52 -10.21 -14.08 13.55
C ARG A 52 -9.39 -13.26 14.56
N GLY A 53 -9.88 -12.05 14.90
CA GLY A 53 -9.30 -11.20 15.96
C GLY A 53 -8.30 -10.15 15.50
N GLU A 54 -8.12 -9.96 14.20
CA GLU A 54 -7.35 -8.83 13.69
C GLU A 54 -8.19 -7.55 13.75
N TRP A 55 -7.54 -6.41 13.90
CA TRP A 55 -8.23 -5.13 13.87
C TRP A 55 -7.62 -4.20 12.81
N LEU A 56 -8.47 -3.34 12.27
CA LEU A 56 -8.09 -2.36 11.26
C LEU A 56 -7.22 -1.25 11.89
N ALA A 57 -5.97 -1.17 11.46
CA ALA A 57 -5.01 -0.17 11.93
C ALA A 57 -5.06 1.14 11.09
N GLY A 58 -5.68 1.09 9.92
CA GLY A 58 -5.79 2.23 9.03
C GLY A 58 -5.88 1.84 7.56
N TYR A 59 -5.39 2.71 6.69
CA TYR A 59 -5.49 2.54 5.24
C TYR A 59 -4.20 2.98 4.53
N LYS A 60 -3.98 2.40 3.35
CA LYS A 60 -2.94 2.85 2.42
C LYS A 60 -3.58 3.37 1.13
N ILE A 61 -2.91 4.30 0.44
CA ILE A 61 -3.33 4.81 -0.86
C ILE A 61 -2.31 4.35 -1.90
N GLY A 62 -2.77 3.65 -2.92
CA GLY A 62 -1.94 3.19 -4.04
C GLY A 62 -2.34 3.85 -5.35
N CYS A 63 -1.52 3.68 -6.40
CA CYS A 63 -1.76 4.24 -7.72
C CYS A 63 -1.98 5.76 -7.72
N VAL A 64 -1.21 6.51 -6.94
CA VAL A 64 -1.32 7.97 -6.83
C VAL A 64 -0.89 8.70 -8.10
N CYS A 65 -0.06 8.10 -8.95
CA CYS A 65 0.36 8.73 -10.20
C CYS A 65 -0.51 8.30 -11.39
N ARG A 66 -0.75 9.23 -12.32
CA ARG A 66 -1.57 8.99 -13.52
C ARG A 66 -1.00 7.89 -14.45
N GLY A 67 0.31 7.66 -14.41
CA GLY A 67 0.96 6.58 -15.18
C GLY A 67 0.47 5.22 -14.71
N ASN A 68 0.56 4.95 -13.41
CA ASN A 68 0.10 3.71 -12.81
C ASN A 68 -1.42 3.52 -12.93
N GLN A 69 -2.20 4.59 -12.76
CA GLN A 69 -3.64 4.53 -13.01
C GLN A 69 -3.96 4.04 -14.42
N ARG A 70 -3.34 4.64 -15.46
CA ARG A 70 -3.54 4.22 -16.86
C ARG A 70 -3.09 2.79 -17.10
N ARG A 71 -1.94 2.36 -16.54
CA ARG A 71 -1.43 0.99 -16.66
C ARG A 71 -2.46 -0.03 -16.17
N HIS A 72 -3.13 0.25 -15.07
CA HIS A 72 -4.14 -0.64 -14.49
C HIS A 72 -5.58 -0.34 -14.97
N GLY A 73 -5.77 0.55 -15.95
CA GLY A 73 -7.10 0.92 -16.45
C GLY A 73 -7.96 1.65 -15.41
N LEU A 74 -7.31 2.39 -14.50
CA LEU A 74 -7.94 3.20 -13.47
C LEU A 74 -7.97 4.68 -13.85
N SER A 75 -8.91 5.43 -13.28
CA SER A 75 -9.02 6.89 -13.40
C SER A 75 -8.77 7.63 -12.07
N HIS A 76 -8.54 6.89 -11.01
CA HIS A 76 -8.34 7.39 -9.65
C HIS A 76 -7.40 6.46 -8.88
N PRO A 77 -6.87 6.88 -7.71
CA PRO A 77 -6.13 6.01 -6.81
C PRO A 77 -6.95 4.79 -6.35
N VAL A 78 -6.31 3.88 -5.65
CA VAL A 78 -6.96 2.76 -4.95
C VAL A 78 -6.58 2.80 -3.48
N TYR A 79 -7.39 2.16 -2.62
CA TYR A 79 -7.02 1.99 -1.22
C TYR A 79 -6.91 0.52 -0.84
N GLY A 80 -6.04 0.25 0.13
CA GLY A 80 -5.94 -0.99 0.87
C GLY A 80 -6.11 -0.75 2.36
N ARG A 81 -6.33 -1.82 3.12
CA ARG A 81 -6.47 -1.82 4.57
C ARG A 81 -5.16 -2.23 5.23
N LEU A 82 -4.81 -1.56 6.34
CA LEU A 82 -3.69 -1.92 7.19
C LEU A 82 -4.20 -2.74 8.37
N TRP A 83 -3.56 -3.88 8.64
CA TRP A 83 -3.98 -4.77 9.71
C TRP A 83 -3.02 -4.75 10.89
N SER A 84 -3.54 -5.00 12.08
CA SER A 84 -2.75 -5.02 13.32
C SER A 84 -1.62 -6.04 13.32
N THR A 85 -1.78 -7.12 12.60
CA THR A 85 -0.80 -8.21 12.49
C THR A 85 0.33 -7.92 11.49
N GLU A 86 0.22 -6.85 10.74
CA GLU A 86 1.15 -6.46 9.67
C GLU A 86 1.89 -5.14 10.01
N GLN A 87 1.94 -4.79 11.31
CA GLN A 87 2.62 -3.57 11.80
C GLN A 87 3.93 -3.95 12.46
N TYR A 88 5.05 -3.51 11.90
CA TYR A 88 6.39 -3.85 12.36
C TYR A 88 7.12 -2.58 12.86
N SER A 89 8.03 -2.77 13.82
CA SER A 89 8.97 -1.73 14.27
C SER A 89 10.21 -1.67 13.36
N ASP A 90 10.97 -0.60 13.43
CA ASP A 90 12.15 -0.35 12.62
C ASP A 90 13.35 -1.27 12.90
N ASP A 91 13.29 -2.07 13.97
CA ASP A 91 14.30 -3.07 14.34
C ASP A 91 13.90 -4.50 13.94
N VAL A 92 12.80 -4.68 13.18
CA VAL A 92 12.30 -6.00 12.79
C VAL A 92 13.26 -6.69 11.82
N THR A 93 13.40 -7.99 11.98
CA THR A 93 14.00 -8.88 10.97
C THR A 93 12.90 -9.74 10.36
N LEU A 94 12.70 -9.64 9.06
CA LEU A 94 11.70 -10.39 8.30
C LEU A 94 12.40 -11.33 7.31
N SER A 95 11.81 -12.49 7.07
CA SER A 95 12.25 -13.37 6.00
C SER A 95 11.53 -13.02 4.70
N PRO A 96 12.21 -12.90 3.56
CA PRO A 96 11.54 -12.79 2.26
C PRO A 96 10.59 -13.96 1.96
N ASP A 97 10.82 -15.13 2.56
CA ASP A 97 9.97 -16.33 2.41
C ASP A 97 8.61 -16.19 3.10
N ASP A 98 8.45 -15.20 4.00
CA ASP A 98 7.16 -14.87 4.62
C ASP A 98 6.23 -14.09 3.67
N PHE A 99 6.69 -13.80 2.43
CA PHE A 99 5.97 -12.98 1.45
C PHE A 99 5.90 -13.66 0.09
N ALA A 100 4.90 -13.28 -0.70
CA ALA A 100 4.79 -13.71 -2.08
C ALA A 100 5.48 -12.68 -3.00
N ASN A 101 6.74 -12.93 -3.35
CA ASN A 101 7.53 -12.01 -4.18
C ASN A 101 7.64 -10.61 -3.56
N LEU A 102 8.39 -10.51 -2.47
CA LEU A 102 8.53 -9.29 -1.67
C LEU A 102 9.08 -8.11 -2.47
N ALA A 103 8.41 -6.98 -2.35
CA ALA A 103 8.93 -5.67 -2.75
C ALA A 103 8.68 -4.63 -1.66
N ILE A 104 9.37 -3.52 -1.74
CA ILE A 104 9.28 -2.43 -0.78
C ILE A 104 9.01 -1.10 -1.45
N GLU A 105 8.31 -0.21 -0.76
CA GLU A 105 8.16 1.19 -1.12
C GLU A 105 8.44 2.08 0.10
N GLY A 106 9.17 3.19 -0.12
CA GLY A 106 9.32 4.24 0.88
C GLY A 106 8.17 5.22 0.76
N GLU A 107 7.53 5.52 1.89
CA GLU A 107 6.39 6.44 1.94
C GLU A 107 6.42 7.35 3.17
N PHE A 108 5.67 8.46 3.08
CA PHE A 108 5.19 9.14 4.28
C PHE A 108 3.91 8.50 4.78
N ALA A 109 3.79 8.47 6.10
CA ALA A 109 2.58 8.07 6.79
C ALA A 109 2.19 9.10 7.83
N VAL A 110 0.91 9.13 8.16
CA VAL A 110 0.37 9.97 9.22
C VAL A 110 -0.50 9.15 10.15
N THR A 111 -0.52 9.51 11.45
CA THR A 111 -1.56 9.04 12.38
C THR A 111 -2.53 10.16 12.68
N LEU A 112 -3.80 9.80 12.95
CA LEU A 112 -4.85 10.75 13.24
C LEU A 112 -5.08 10.91 14.75
N ARG A 113 -5.23 12.16 15.21
CA ARG A 113 -5.67 12.51 16.59
C ARG A 113 -7.17 12.63 16.72
N HIS A 114 -7.90 12.82 15.61
CA HIS A 114 -9.34 12.95 15.54
C HIS A 114 -9.90 12.16 14.37
N ASP A 115 -11.18 11.78 14.46
CA ASP A 115 -11.93 11.26 13.32
C ASP A 115 -12.03 12.33 12.23
N ILE A 116 -12.10 11.90 10.97
CA ILE A 116 -12.38 12.77 9.83
C ILE A 116 -13.78 12.47 9.33
N GLU A 117 -14.64 13.49 9.36
CA GLU A 117 -16.01 13.38 8.83
C GLU A 117 -16.03 13.54 7.31
N PRO A 118 -16.93 12.86 6.61
CA PRO A 118 -16.96 12.86 5.14
C PRO A 118 -17.08 14.25 4.49
N GLY A 119 -17.80 15.16 5.14
CA GLY A 119 -17.97 16.55 4.65
C GLY A 119 -16.74 17.44 4.81
N ASP A 120 -15.72 16.99 5.55
CA ASP A 120 -14.58 17.79 5.98
C ASP A 120 -13.27 17.38 5.27
N ALA A 121 -13.36 16.96 4.04
CA ALA A 121 -12.24 16.39 3.28
C ALA A 121 -11.27 17.42 2.67
N SER A 122 -11.12 18.62 3.22
CA SER A 122 -10.07 19.54 2.76
C SER A 122 -8.71 19.20 3.36
N ILE A 123 -7.62 19.45 2.60
CA ILE A 123 -6.25 19.19 3.08
C ILE A 123 -5.97 19.92 4.42
N SER A 124 -6.48 21.13 4.59
CA SER A 124 -6.28 21.89 5.82
C SER A 124 -6.95 21.25 7.04
N ILE A 125 -8.15 20.71 6.88
CA ILE A 125 -8.87 20.01 7.95
C ILE A 125 -8.19 18.68 8.26
N ILE A 126 -7.80 17.94 7.22
CA ILE A 126 -7.06 16.69 7.36
C ILE A 126 -5.73 16.94 8.10
N ALA A 127 -4.95 17.95 7.69
CA ALA A 127 -3.70 18.32 8.35
C ALA A 127 -3.88 18.68 9.82
N ALA A 128 -4.97 19.37 10.18
CA ALA A 128 -5.31 19.67 11.56
C ALA A 128 -5.68 18.42 12.38
N ALA A 129 -6.18 17.37 11.73
CA ALA A 129 -6.49 16.08 12.34
C ALA A 129 -5.27 15.15 12.50
N VAL A 130 -4.13 15.46 11.86
CA VAL A 130 -2.90 14.67 11.98
C VAL A 130 -2.26 14.84 13.35
N ASP A 131 -1.91 13.75 13.99
CA ASP A 131 -1.13 13.69 15.22
C ASP A 131 0.37 13.64 14.96
N ARG A 132 0.81 12.74 14.08
CA ARG A 132 2.23 12.49 13.74
C ARG A 132 2.39 12.28 12.26
N VAL A 133 3.55 12.72 11.76
CA VAL A 133 4.08 12.41 10.43
C VAL A 133 5.35 11.61 10.60
N PHE A 134 5.53 10.56 9.83
CA PHE A 134 6.72 9.70 9.88
C PHE A 134 6.93 9.00 8.53
N THR A 135 8.12 8.44 8.36
CA THR A 135 8.43 7.61 7.20
C THR A 135 8.14 6.14 7.49
N VAL A 136 7.82 5.40 6.45
CA VAL A 136 7.59 3.96 6.50
C VAL A 136 8.22 3.26 5.31
N ILE A 137 8.49 1.97 5.48
CA ILE A 137 8.66 1.03 4.39
C ILE A 137 7.37 0.23 4.28
N GLU A 138 6.64 0.38 3.18
CA GLU A 138 5.53 -0.51 2.85
C GLU A 138 6.07 -1.79 2.23
N LEU A 139 5.58 -2.93 2.69
CA LEU A 139 5.87 -4.26 2.16
C LEU A 139 4.77 -4.69 1.20
N HIS A 140 5.15 -5.24 0.06
CA HIS A 140 4.24 -5.67 -0.98
C HIS A 140 4.42 -7.13 -1.36
N ASN A 141 3.32 -7.80 -1.68
CA ASN A 141 3.31 -9.04 -2.43
C ASN A 141 3.17 -8.71 -3.94
N LEU A 142 4.25 -8.77 -4.71
CA LEU A 142 4.21 -8.52 -6.16
C LEU A 142 3.62 -9.72 -6.92
N VAL A 143 2.32 -9.91 -6.82
CA VAL A 143 1.59 -11.07 -7.37
C VAL A 143 0.69 -10.72 -8.54
N LEU A 144 0.71 -9.46 -8.98
CA LEU A 144 -0.10 -9.02 -10.11
C LEU A 144 0.44 -9.59 -11.41
N ARG A 145 -0.47 -10.00 -12.31
CA ARG A 145 -0.13 -10.39 -13.67
C ARG A 145 0.38 -9.19 -14.48
N SER A 146 1.17 -9.43 -15.53
CA SER A 146 1.70 -8.38 -16.40
C SER A 146 0.62 -7.49 -17.04
N ASP A 147 -0.55 -8.08 -17.32
CA ASP A 147 -1.74 -7.42 -17.88
C ASP A 147 -2.80 -7.07 -16.82
N SER A 148 -2.40 -7.05 -15.53
CA SER A 148 -3.31 -6.83 -14.41
C SER A 148 -4.14 -5.55 -14.55
N ARG A 149 -5.39 -5.64 -14.11
CA ARG A 149 -6.32 -4.51 -14.10
C ARG A 149 -6.57 -4.03 -12.67
N GLY A 150 -7.12 -2.83 -12.56
CA GLY A 150 -7.47 -2.24 -11.26
C GLY A 150 -8.23 -3.18 -10.31
N PRO A 151 -9.24 -3.94 -10.76
CA PRO A 151 -9.92 -4.89 -9.90
C PRO A 151 -9.02 -5.95 -9.26
N GLU A 152 -8.01 -6.48 -9.98
CA GLU A 152 -7.05 -7.42 -9.41
C GLU A 152 -6.23 -6.77 -8.29
N LEU A 153 -5.72 -5.56 -8.54
CA LEU A 153 -5.00 -4.79 -7.53
C LEU A 153 -5.87 -4.53 -6.29
N ILE A 154 -7.11 -4.08 -6.47
CA ILE A 154 -8.04 -3.75 -5.38
C ILE A 154 -8.39 -4.99 -4.55
N ALA A 155 -8.75 -6.11 -5.21
CA ALA A 155 -9.15 -7.34 -4.53
C ALA A 155 -7.99 -7.94 -3.69
N ASN A 156 -6.74 -7.78 -4.15
CA ASN A 156 -5.54 -8.15 -3.42
C ASN A 156 -5.08 -7.07 -2.40
N ASN A 157 -6.01 -6.28 -1.85
CA ASN A 157 -5.73 -5.25 -0.85
C ASN A 157 -4.67 -4.23 -1.30
N ALA A 158 -4.67 -3.86 -2.58
CA ALA A 158 -3.66 -3.03 -3.23
C ALA A 158 -2.22 -3.59 -3.03
N ILE A 159 -2.10 -4.93 -3.04
CA ILE A 159 -0.88 -5.73 -2.82
C ILE A 159 -0.14 -5.50 -1.49
N HIS A 160 -0.78 -4.83 -0.53
CA HIS A 160 -0.21 -4.59 0.80
C HIS A 160 0.06 -5.91 1.53
N ALA A 161 1.23 -6.01 2.15
CA ALA A 161 1.67 -7.17 2.93
C ALA A 161 2.22 -6.80 4.32
N GLY A 162 2.41 -5.51 4.57
CA GLY A 162 2.85 -5.03 5.87
C GLY A 162 3.48 -3.65 5.81
N VAL A 163 3.78 -3.10 6.97
CA VAL A 163 4.44 -1.80 7.09
C VAL A 163 5.45 -1.81 8.23
N ILE A 164 6.68 -1.37 7.94
CA ILE A 164 7.73 -1.10 8.91
C ILE A 164 7.70 0.40 9.21
N ARG A 165 7.51 0.75 10.47
CA ARG A 165 7.39 2.15 10.92
C ARG A 165 8.70 2.63 11.49
N SER A 166 9.19 3.79 11.02
CA SER A 166 10.33 4.43 11.66
C SER A 166 9.99 4.85 13.10
N SER A 167 10.97 4.80 13.98
CA SER A 167 10.86 5.34 15.36
C SER A 167 10.79 6.86 15.39
N GLY A 168 11.32 7.51 14.34
CA GLY A 168 11.29 8.97 14.17
C GLY A 168 9.89 9.46 13.82
N THR A 169 9.36 10.42 14.59
CA THR A 169 8.08 11.07 14.30
C THR A 169 8.21 12.58 14.38
N THR A 170 7.60 13.29 13.44
CA THR A 170 7.64 14.75 13.38
C THR A 170 6.26 15.34 13.69
N PRO A 171 6.16 16.36 14.57
CA PRO A 171 4.92 17.11 14.73
C PRO A 171 4.55 17.83 13.43
N PRO A 172 3.27 17.81 13.00
CA PRO A 172 2.84 18.41 11.74
C PRO A 172 3.17 19.91 11.60
N ALA A 173 3.24 20.63 12.71
CA ALA A 173 3.44 22.09 12.72
C ALA A 173 4.84 22.54 12.27
N THR A 174 5.82 21.65 12.19
CA THR A 174 7.23 21.98 11.90
C THR A 174 7.70 21.53 10.52
N ALA A 175 6.91 20.76 9.78
CA ALA A 175 7.28 20.28 8.46
C ALA A 175 6.90 21.32 7.39
N THR A 176 7.87 21.94 6.74
CA THR A 176 7.65 22.91 5.65
C THR A 176 7.99 22.37 4.28
N CYS A 177 8.98 21.50 4.20
CA CYS A 177 9.42 20.82 2.98
C CYS A 177 9.84 19.41 3.36
N THR A 178 9.55 18.44 2.51
CA THR A 178 9.82 17.04 2.79
C THR A 178 10.64 16.42 1.68
N ASP A 179 11.70 15.77 2.09
CA ASP A 179 12.50 14.90 1.24
C ASP A 179 12.34 13.46 1.76
N LEU A 180 12.46 12.50 0.86
CA LEU A 180 12.36 11.08 1.16
C LEU A 180 13.47 10.35 0.42
N SER A 181 14.26 9.57 1.14
CA SER A 181 15.19 8.63 0.51
C SER A 181 14.99 7.22 1.04
N VAL A 182 15.22 6.24 0.19
CA VAL A 182 15.25 4.82 0.54
C VAL A 182 16.69 4.35 0.37
N GLU A 183 17.23 3.77 1.41
CA GLU A 183 18.58 3.21 1.40
C GLU A 183 18.51 1.69 1.60
N CYS A 184 19.33 0.97 0.86
CA CYS A 184 19.49 -0.47 0.97
C CYS A 184 21.00 -0.76 1.10
N ASP A 185 21.43 -1.42 2.19
CA ASP A 185 22.83 -1.72 2.48
C ASP A 185 23.76 -0.50 2.41
N GLY A 186 23.29 0.66 2.90
CA GLY A 186 24.02 1.91 2.88
C GLY A 186 24.13 2.58 1.51
N ARG A 187 23.36 2.11 0.52
CA ARG A 187 23.25 2.73 -0.81
C ARG A 187 21.87 3.34 -0.99
N THR A 188 21.79 4.57 -1.44
CA THR A 188 20.53 5.20 -1.81
C THR A 188 19.98 4.55 -3.08
N VAL A 189 18.82 3.89 -2.96
CA VAL A 189 18.11 3.23 -4.06
C VAL A 189 16.93 4.05 -4.59
N GLY A 190 16.52 5.09 -3.86
CA GLY A 190 15.52 6.05 -4.28
C GLY A 190 15.66 7.37 -3.51
N CYS A 191 15.48 8.49 -4.19
CA CYS A 191 15.50 9.81 -3.57
C CYS A 191 14.52 10.74 -4.25
N TRP A 192 13.69 11.41 -3.46
CA TRP A 192 12.68 12.36 -3.91
C TRP A 192 12.71 13.58 -3.00
N SER A 193 12.66 14.77 -3.58
CA SER A 193 12.77 16.02 -2.85
C SER A 193 11.75 17.06 -3.32
N GLY A 194 11.60 18.12 -2.52
CA GLY A 194 10.80 19.29 -2.87
C GLY A 194 9.29 19.11 -2.78
N ARG A 195 8.81 18.07 -2.10
CA ARG A 195 7.39 17.93 -1.77
C ARG A 195 7.04 18.84 -0.60
N ARG A 196 5.83 19.38 -0.62
CA ARG A 196 5.38 20.32 0.42
C ARG A 196 4.45 19.63 1.40
N TRP A 197 4.70 19.86 2.65
CA TRP A 197 3.74 19.55 3.70
C TRP A 197 2.79 20.75 3.91
N PRO A 198 1.47 20.57 4.08
CA PRO A 198 0.76 19.28 3.93
C PRO A 198 0.31 18.95 2.50
N ASP A 199 0.42 19.90 1.56
CA ASP A 199 -0.28 19.89 0.28
C ASP A 199 0.04 18.67 -0.58
N ASP A 200 1.33 18.35 -0.77
CA ASP A 200 1.74 17.25 -1.64
C ASP A 200 1.69 15.91 -0.91
N VAL A 201 1.94 15.89 0.40
CA VAL A 201 1.93 14.65 1.21
C VAL A 201 0.50 14.15 1.43
N LEU A 202 -0.45 15.05 1.68
CA LEU A 202 -1.85 14.70 1.92
C LEU A 202 -2.74 14.79 0.67
N GLN A 203 -2.17 14.99 -0.50
CA GLN A 203 -2.89 15.30 -1.74
C GLN A 203 -4.04 14.32 -2.04
N GLU A 204 -3.83 13.03 -1.80
CA GLU A 204 -4.81 11.98 -2.13
C GLU A 204 -5.70 11.59 -0.95
N VAL A 205 -5.45 12.12 0.25
CA VAL A 205 -6.26 11.78 1.45
C VAL A 205 -7.72 12.27 1.32
N PRO A 206 -8.03 13.46 0.73
CA PRO A 206 -9.41 13.86 0.45
C PRO A 206 -10.17 12.84 -0.42
N TRP A 207 -9.50 12.27 -1.44
CA TRP A 207 -10.07 11.21 -2.26
C TRP A 207 -10.39 9.96 -1.40
N LEU A 208 -9.44 9.54 -0.54
CA LEU A 208 -9.64 8.39 0.36
C LEU A 208 -10.86 8.59 1.27
N VAL A 209 -11.02 9.78 1.87
CA VAL A 209 -12.19 10.11 2.71
C VAL A 209 -13.49 9.90 1.93
N GLY A 210 -13.56 10.40 0.70
CA GLY A 210 -14.75 10.24 -0.15
C GLY A 210 -15.03 8.79 -0.55
N GLU A 211 -14.01 7.98 -0.84
CA GLU A 211 -14.19 6.57 -1.18
C GLU A 211 -14.61 5.72 0.02
N LEU A 212 -14.03 6.00 1.19
CA LEU A 212 -14.42 5.32 2.42
C LEU A 212 -15.88 5.64 2.80
N ASP A 213 -16.32 6.89 2.63
CA ASP A 213 -17.71 7.28 2.89
C ASP A 213 -18.71 6.52 1.99
N LYS A 214 -18.41 6.38 0.69
CA LYS A 214 -19.22 5.58 -0.25
C LYS A 214 -19.34 4.12 0.20
N ALA A 215 -18.33 3.60 0.88
CA ALA A 215 -18.30 2.24 1.42
C ALA A 215 -18.90 2.13 2.83
N GLY A 216 -19.40 3.23 3.42
CA GLY A 216 -19.86 3.28 4.81
C GLY A 216 -18.73 3.19 5.85
N LEU A 217 -17.49 3.45 5.44
CA LEU A 217 -16.28 3.43 6.25
C LEU A 217 -15.82 4.84 6.59
N ARG A 218 -14.93 4.97 7.59
CA ARG A 218 -14.41 6.28 8.01
C ARG A 218 -12.98 6.21 8.49
N LEU A 219 -12.27 7.32 8.36
CA LEU A 219 -11.00 7.55 9.02
C LEU A 219 -11.24 7.89 10.50
N ARG A 220 -10.67 7.10 11.40
CA ARG A 220 -10.84 7.22 12.83
C ARG A 220 -9.57 7.73 13.52
N ARG A 221 -9.74 8.32 14.68
CA ARG A 221 -8.64 8.60 15.60
C ARG A 221 -7.80 7.33 15.81
N GLY A 222 -6.48 7.48 15.72
CA GLY A 222 -5.52 6.37 15.84
C GLY A 222 -5.25 5.62 14.54
N HIS A 223 -6.06 5.80 13.49
CA HIS A 223 -5.74 5.22 12.18
C HIS A 223 -4.44 5.78 11.64
N THR A 224 -3.65 4.91 11.03
CA THR A 224 -2.50 5.24 10.19
C THR A 224 -2.96 5.35 8.74
N ILE A 225 -2.44 6.34 8.01
CA ILE A 225 -2.65 6.49 6.58
C ILE A 225 -1.28 6.48 5.92
N LEU A 226 -1.00 5.51 5.04
CA LEU A 226 0.10 5.58 4.09
C LEU A 226 -0.36 6.44 2.92
N THR A 227 0.38 7.52 2.63
CA THR A 227 -0.11 8.61 1.77
C THR A 227 0.15 8.41 0.29
N GLY A 228 0.80 7.31 -0.07
CA GLY A 228 1.15 6.93 -1.44
C GLY A 228 2.63 7.09 -1.74
N ALA A 229 3.21 6.06 -2.34
CA ALA A 229 4.63 6.03 -2.69
C ALA A 229 5.00 7.08 -3.73
N TRP A 230 6.22 7.58 -3.63
CA TRP A 230 6.76 8.57 -4.57
C TRP A 230 7.60 7.93 -5.67
N GLY A 231 7.86 6.63 -5.57
CA GLY A 231 8.57 5.82 -6.56
C GLY A 231 7.86 4.49 -6.85
N PRO A 232 8.39 3.68 -7.75
CA PRO A 232 7.91 2.33 -7.98
C PRO A 232 8.33 1.39 -6.85
N PRO A 233 7.61 0.26 -6.66
CA PRO A 233 8.06 -0.80 -5.78
C PRO A 233 9.44 -1.32 -6.18
N LEU A 234 10.31 -1.52 -5.19
CA LEU A 234 11.64 -2.11 -5.36
C LEU A 234 11.55 -3.60 -5.01
N PRO A 235 11.67 -4.53 -5.99
CA PRO A 235 11.68 -5.95 -5.70
C PRO A 235 12.89 -6.33 -4.86
N LEU A 236 12.67 -7.13 -3.80
CA LEU A 236 13.74 -7.73 -3.01
C LEU A 236 13.90 -9.18 -3.47
N ALA A 237 15.08 -9.54 -4.00
CA ALA A 237 15.30 -10.83 -4.64
C ALA A 237 15.06 -12.03 -3.69
N GLY A 238 14.14 -12.94 -4.07
CA GLY A 238 13.84 -14.16 -3.35
C GLY A 238 13.33 -15.29 -4.25
N ARG A 239 12.54 -15.02 -5.28
CA ARG A 239 12.10 -15.98 -6.30
C ARG A 239 12.08 -15.31 -7.67
N PRO A 240 12.54 -15.97 -8.75
CA PRO A 240 12.34 -15.43 -10.09
C PRO A 240 10.83 -15.31 -10.34
N SER A 241 10.36 -14.08 -10.54
CA SER A 241 9.00 -13.80 -10.98
C SER A 241 8.79 -14.47 -12.34
N THR A 242 7.70 -15.21 -12.51
CA THR A 242 7.24 -15.67 -13.83
C THR A 242 6.55 -14.56 -14.63
N ALA A 243 6.48 -13.36 -14.09
CA ALA A 243 6.04 -12.17 -14.80
C ALA A 243 7.28 -11.50 -15.40
N ASP A 244 7.37 -11.45 -16.74
CA ASP A 244 8.30 -10.58 -17.45
C ASP A 244 8.09 -9.16 -16.97
N THR A 245 8.93 -8.70 -16.06
CA THR A 245 8.99 -7.29 -15.69
C THR A 245 9.66 -6.57 -16.85
N GLU A 246 8.89 -5.88 -17.68
CA GLU A 246 9.46 -4.80 -18.46
C GLU A 246 10.18 -3.85 -17.49
N PRO A 247 11.44 -3.48 -17.80
CA PRO A 247 12.20 -2.58 -16.94
C PRO A 247 11.44 -1.27 -16.76
N PRO A 248 11.54 -0.61 -15.58
CA PRO A 248 11.03 0.73 -15.41
C PRO A 248 11.60 1.63 -16.50
N LEU A 249 10.76 2.49 -17.08
CA LEU A 249 11.14 3.44 -18.12
C LEU A 249 12.48 4.06 -17.77
N ALA A 250 13.48 3.79 -18.64
CA ALA A 250 14.87 4.08 -18.44
C ALA A 250 15.11 5.50 -17.94
N ARG A 251 15.78 5.62 -16.79
CA ARG A 251 16.84 6.62 -16.66
C ARG A 251 18.10 5.94 -17.16
N ASP A 252 18.68 6.51 -18.21
CA ASP A 252 20.04 6.17 -18.63
C ASP A 252 20.96 6.26 -17.42
N ASP A 253 21.88 5.28 -17.33
CA ASP A 253 22.95 5.16 -16.34
C ASP A 253 22.62 4.55 -14.95
N LEU A 254 22.24 3.26 -14.92
CA LEU A 254 22.61 2.40 -13.80
C LEU A 254 23.04 1.04 -14.35
N ALA A 255 24.30 0.68 -14.06
CA ALA A 255 24.95 -0.54 -14.51
C ALA A 255 24.25 -1.80 -13.96
N ASP A 256 24.24 -2.84 -14.80
CA ASP A 256 23.93 -4.22 -14.43
C ASP A 256 24.79 -4.66 -13.24
N GLU A 257 24.17 -4.84 -12.07
CA GLU A 257 24.80 -5.57 -10.96
C GLU A 257 23.85 -6.69 -10.51
N ASP A 258 24.44 -7.88 -10.30
CA ASP A 258 23.82 -9.11 -9.81
C ASP A 258 22.95 -8.87 -8.55
N PRO A 259 21.82 -9.58 -8.38
CA PRO A 259 21.02 -9.50 -7.18
C PRO A 259 21.82 -10.00 -5.97
N GLN A 260 22.22 -9.09 -5.10
CA GLN A 260 22.88 -9.39 -3.84
C GLN A 260 21.84 -9.63 -2.73
N GLU A 261 22.21 -10.46 -1.75
CA GLU A 261 21.43 -10.64 -0.52
C GLU A 261 21.11 -9.28 0.10
N VAL A 262 19.84 -9.03 0.37
CA VAL A 262 19.38 -7.75 0.93
C VAL A 262 19.62 -7.76 2.43
N GLY A 263 20.57 -6.98 2.92
CA GLY A 263 20.95 -6.94 4.34
C GLY A 263 20.11 -5.96 5.16
N ARG A 264 20.03 -4.69 4.78
CA ARG A 264 19.33 -3.65 5.57
C ARG A 264 18.67 -2.62 4.67
N VAL A 265 17.41 -2.29 4.98
CA VAL A 265 16.67 -1.23 4.31
C VAL A 265 16.27 -0.15 5.31
N GLU A 266 16.51 1.10 4.98
CA GLU A 266 16.14 2.27 5.79
C GLU A 266 15.42 3.30 4.93
N VAL A 267 14.50 4.05 5.54
CA VAL A 267 13.89 5.26 4.97
C VAL A 267 14.29 6.45 5.85
N VAL A 268 14.91 7.42 5.23
CA VAL A 268 15.44 8.63 5.90
C VAL A 268 14.73 9.89 5.41
#